data_c5f9fb179e8f1dc29fcfa1b912f4a73c
#
_entry.id   c5f9fb179e8f1dc29fcfa1b912f4a73c
#
_cell.length_a   1.000
_cell.length_b   1.000
_cell.length_c   1.000
_cell.angle_alpha   90.00
_cell.angle_beta   90.00
_cell.angle_gamma   90.00
#
_symmetry.space_group_name_H-M   'P 1'
#
loop_
_entity.id
_entity.type
_entity.pdbx_description
1 polymer ?
#
loop_
_entity_poly.entity_id
_entity_poly.type
_entity_poly.pdbx_seq_one_letter_code
_entity_poly.pdbx_strand_id
1 'polypeptide(L)'
;MIKAAEKASKSVIRDFGEVEKLQVSKKGPYDFVTKTDKNVEKILIEELSKSKKHYSFITEETGKINNKDKENFWIIDPIDGTTNFLHGIPHFAICIAHMSNNEIISGLIFDPIKDEMFFSEKNKGAYLNNQRLRVSKKNSTEDCLFSSNHEGAKFSDLNMRCSGCAALDLAYVASGRLDGFFHNKINIWDVRSEEHTSELQSPMYL
;
A
#
# COMPACT_ATOMS: atom_id res chain seq x y z
N MET A 1 13.98 -0.87 -2.40
CA MET A 1 12.53 -0.79 -2.67
C MET A 1 12.26 -0.16 -4.02
N ILE A 2 12.61 1.10 -4.30
CA ILE A 2 12.28 1.85 -5.54
C ILE A 2 12.52 1.01 -6.80
N LYS A 3 13.74 0.55 -7.06
CA LYS A 3 14.05 -0.30 -8.23
C LYS A 3 13.22 -1.58 -8.33
N ALA A 4 12.85 -2.17 -7.20
CA ALA A 4 12.03 -3.37 -7.16
C ALA A 4 10.59 -3.04 -7.59
N ALA A 5 10.00 -1.97 -7.05
CA ALA A 5 8.67 -1.49 -7.41
C ALA A 5 8.59 -1.08 -8.89
N GLU A 6 9.56 -0.30 -9.40
CA GLU A 6 9.65 0.09 -10.80
C GLU A 6 9.76 -1.10 -11.76
N LYS A 7 10.47 -2.16 -11.34
CA LYS A 7 10.57 -3.37 -12.16
C LYS A 7 9.27 -4.16 -12.15
N ALA A 8 8.66 -4.31 -10.98
CA ALA A 8 7.41 -5.03 -10.80
C ALA A 8 6.24 -4.33 -11.51
N SER A 9 6.20 -2.99 -11.48
CA SER A 9 5.14 -2.20 -12.09
C SER A 9 4.97 -2.42 -13.60
N LYS A 10 6.05 -2.77 -14.31
CA LYS A 10 5.98 -3.09 -15.74
C LYS A 10 5.05 -4.28 -16.02
N SER A 11 5.07 -5.30 -15.15
CA SER A 11 4.15 -6.44 -15.24
C SER A 11 2.73 -6.01 -14.87
N VAL A 12 2.57 -5.23 -13.80
CA VAL A 12 1.27 -4.72 -13.35
C VAL A 12 0.58 -3.91 -14.45
N ILE A 13 1.28 -2.94 -15.05
CA ILE A 13 0.73 -2.07 -16.11
C ILE A 13 0.34 -2.90 -17.33
N ARG A 14 1.22 -3.82 -17.77
CA ARG A 14 0.90 -4.71 -18.91
C ARG A 14 -0.36 -5.52 -18.65
N ASP A 15 -0.42 -6.18 -17.48
CA ASP A 15 -1.49 -7.10 -17.14
C ASP A 15 -2.80 -6.34 -16.86
N PHE A 16 -2.75 -5.12 -16.33
CA PHE A 16 -3.90 -4.23 -16.19
C PHE A 16 -4.54 -3.91 -17.54
N GLY A 17 -3.73 -3.71 -18.59
CA GLY A 17 -4.22 -3.51 -19.97
C GLY A 17 -4.86 -4.76 -20.59
N GLU A 18 -4.74 -5.92 -19.94
CA GLU A 18 -5.27 -7.20 -20.41
C GLU A 18 -6.18 -7.91 -19.39
N VAL A 19 -6.79 -7.15 -18.48
CA VAL A 19 -7.56 -7.65 -17.33
C VAL A 19 -8.61 -8.72 -17.73
N GLU A 20 -9.27 -8.56 -18.85
CA GLU A 20 -10.29 -9.51 -19.34
C GLU A 20 -9.75 -10.92 -19.60
N LYS A 21 -8.43 -11.03 -19.79
CA LYS A 21 -7.75 -12.31 -20.08
C LYS A 21 -7.17 -12.98 -18.84
N LEU A 22 -7.17 -12.29 -17.69
CA LEU A 22 -6.59 -12.81 -16.47
C LEU A 22 -7.43 -13.94 -15.88
N GLN A 23 -6.76 -14.99 -15.42
CA GLN A 23 -7.41 -16.03 -14.62
C GLN A 23 -7.48 -15.57 -13.17
N VAL A 24 -8.68 -15.60 -12.62
CA VAL A 24 -8.98 -15.21 -11.24
C VAL A 24 -9.30 -16.44 -10.41
N SER A 25 -8.71 -16.54 -9.23
CA SER A 25 -9.12 -17.50 -8.22
C SER A 25 -9.66 -16.74 -7.00
N LYS A 26 -10.82 -17.19 -6.47
CA LYS A 26 -11.45 -16.59 -5.30
C LYS A 26 -10.94 -17.27 -4.04
N LYS A 27 -10.32 -16.53 -3.13
CA LYS A 27 -9.85 -17.04 -1.83
C LYS A 27 -10.91 -17.00 -0.74
N GLY A 28 -11.82 -16.07 -0.83
CA GLY A 28 -12.90 -15.84 0.13
C GLY A 28 -13.99 -15.00 -0.50
N PRO A 29 -15.02 -14.56 0.27
CA PRO A 29 -16.14 -13.79 -0.28
C PRO A 29 -15.73 -12.52 -1.02
N TYR A 30 -14.63 -11.89 -0.55
CA TYR A 30 -14.15 -10.59 -1.08
C TYR A 30 -12.64 -10.58 -1.37
N ASP A 31 -11.98 -11.75 -1.35
CA ASP A 31 -10.55 -11.86 -1.58
C ASP A 31 -10.28 -12.54 -2.93
N PHE A 32 -9.63 -11.82 -3.82
CA PHE A 32 -9.32 -12.29 -5.17
C PHE A 32 -7.80 -12.39 -5.34
N VAL A 33 -7.37 -13.50 -5.90
CA VAL A 33 -5.97 -13.74 -6.27
C VAL A 33 -5.87 -13.86 -7.76
N THR A 34 -4.96 -13.14 -8.34
CA THR A 34 -4.65 -13.20 -9.77
C THR A 34 -3.29 -13.85 -10.02
N LYS A 35 -3.05 -14.25 -11.26
CA LYS A 35 -1.70 -14.63 -11.68
C LYS A 35 -0.72 -13.47 -11.60
N THR A 36 -1.23 -12.24 -11.76
CA THR A 36 -0.43 -11.03 -11.70
C THR A 36 0.12 -10.83 -10.31
N ASP A 37 -0.70 -10.94 -9.24
CA ASP A 37 -0.25 -10.78 -7.85
C ASP A 37 0.95 -11.68 -7.56
N LYS A 38 0.83 -12.97 -7.86
CA LYS A 38 1.91 -13.95 -7.65
C LYS A 38 3.16 -13.65 -8.45
N ASN A 39 3.01 -13.19 -9.68
CA ASN A 39 4.14 -12.84 -10.52
C ASN A 39 4.84 -11.58 -10.03
N VAL A 40 4.07 -10.58 -9.62
CA VAL A 40 4.58 -9.32 -9.06
C VAL A 40 5.32 -9.59 -7.74
N GLU A 41 4.71 -10.36 -6.82
CA GLU A 41 5.36 -10.77 -5.59
C GLU A 41 6.70 -11.47 -5.83
N LYS A 42 6.73 -12.42 -6.77
CA LYS A 42 7.98 -13.10 -7.16
C LYS A 42 9.05 -12.13 -7.64
N ILE A 43 8.70 -11.17 -8.51
CA ILE A 43 9.62 -10.14 -8.99
C ILE A 43 10.16 -9.30 -7.84
N LEU A 44 9.29 -8.88 -6.90
CA LEU A 44 9.68 -8.10 -5.74
C LEU A 44 10.64 -8.87 -4.83
N ILE A 45 10.34 -10.13 -4.50
CA ILE A 45 11.21 -11.00 -3.70
C ILE A 45 12.58 -11.16 -4.37
N GLU A 46 12.62 -11.45 -5.67
CA GLU A 46 13.87 -11.60 -6.42
C GLU A 46 14.71 -10.32 -6.40
N GLU A 47 14.11 -9.15 -6.64
CA GLU A 47 14.84 -7.88 -6.68
C GLU A 47 15.32 -7.43 -5.29
N LEU A 48 14.50 -7.57 -4.27
CA LEU A 48 14.86 -7.23 -2.90
C LEU A 48 15.96 -8.16 -2.36
N SER A 49 15.91 -9.45 -2.70
CA SER A 49 16.94 -10.43 -2.32
C SER A 49 18.31 -10.13 -2.92
N LYS A 50 18.42 -9.46 -4.08
CA LYS A 50 19.70 -9.04 -4.65
C LYS A 50 20.43 -8.04 -3.77
N SER A 51 19.71 -7.17 -3.10
CA SER A 51 20.30 -6.14 -2.23
C SER A 51 20.53 -6.62 -0.81
N LYS A 52 19.62 -7.46 -0.28
CA LYS A 52 19.61 -7.94 1.11
C LYS A 52 19.26 -9.43 1.16
N LYS A 53 20.22 -10.27 0.72
CA LYS A 53 20.04 -11.72 0.51
C LYS A 53 19.56 -12.51 1.74
N HIS A 54 19.82 -12.00 2.94
CA HIS A 54 19.53 -12.72 4.18
C HIS A 54 18.25 -12.28 4.88
N TYR A 55 17.63 -11.17 4.44
CA TYR A 55 16.37 -10.70 5.01
C TYR A 55 15.25 -11.70 4.77
N SER A 56 14.38 -11.83 5.76
CA SER A 56 13.15 -12.61 5.68
C SER A 56 12.05 -11.80 5.00
N PHE A 57 10.93 -12.47 4.65
CA PHE A 57 9.80 -11.83 4.00
C PHE A 57 8.50 -12.16 4.73
N ILE A 58 7.57 -11.21 4.71
CA ILE A 58 6.16 -11.37 5.04
C ILE A 58 5.39 -10.84 3.84
N THR A 59 4.66 -11.71 3.15
CA THR A 59 4.02 -11.36 1.88
C THR A 59 2.57 -11.82 1.89
N GLU A 60 1.72 -11.16 1.12
CA GLU A 60 0.31 -11.49 1.06
C GLU A 60 0.07 -12.87 0.45
N GLU A 61 0.69 -13.16 -0.71
CA GLU A 61 0.42 -14.36 -1.50
C GLU A 61 1.12 -15.62 -0.96
N THR A 62 2.40 -15.51 -0.64
CA THR A 62 3.22 -16.65 -0.19
C THR A 62 3.24 -16.78 1.34
N GLY A 63 2.93 -15.69 2.07
CA GLY A 63 3.03 -15.65 3.51
C GLY A 63 4.46 -15.42 4.01
N LYS A 64 4.85 -16.06 5.11
CA LYS A 64 6.15 -15.83 5.74
C LYS A 64 7.25 -16.70 5.15
N ILE A 65 8.32 -16.06 4.65
CA ILE A 65 9.53 -16.72 4.15
C ILE A 65 10.67 -16.41 5.12
N ASN A 66 11.17 -17.42 5.81
CA ASN A 66 12.25 -17.26 6.78
C ASN A 66 13.60 -17.50 6.11
N ASN A 67 14.47 -16.48 6.13
CA ASN A 67 15.86 -16.56 5.74
C ASN A 67 16.78 -16.58 6.98
N LYS A 68 18.09 -16.35 6.79
CA LYS A 68 19.07 -16.39 7.88
C LYS A 68 18.90 -15.26 8.89
N ASP A 69 18.50 -14.07 8.41
CA ASP A 69 18.23 -12.89 9.23
C ASP A 69 16.78 -12.97 9.74
N LYS A 70 16.61 -12.99 11.06
CA LYS A 70 15.31 -13.07 11.73
C LYS A 70 14.85 -11.74 12.32
N GLU A 71 15.69 -10.71 12.22
CA GLU A 71 15.40 -9.38 12.75
C GLU A 71 14.93 -8.44 11.65
N ASN A 72 15.38 -8.68 10.41
CA ASN A 72 15.05 -7.84 9.27
C ASN A 72 14.08 -8.54 8.32
N PHE A 73 12.99 -7.85 7.99
CA PHE A 73 11.93 -8.34 7.11
C PHE A 73 11.60 -7.33 6.03
N TRP A 74 11.37 -7.84 4.83
CA TRP A 74 10.60 -7.16 3.83
C TRP A 74 9.13 -7.56 4.01
N ILE A 75 8.22 -6.58 4.07
CA ILE A 75 6.78 -6.79 4.09
C ILE A 75 6.27 -6.33 2.73
N ILE A 76 5.50 -7.15 2.05
CA ILE A 76 5.11 -6.92 0.66
C ILE A 76 3.62 -7.19 0.49
N ASP A 77 2.92 -6.23 -0.10
CA ASP A 77 1.67 -6.43 -0.79
C ASP A 77 1.92 -6.15 -2.28
N PRO A 78 1.78 -7.14 -3.15
CA PRO A 78 2.05 -7.00 -4.57
C PRO A 78 1.07 -6.06 -5.28
N ILE A 79 -0.21 -6.09 -4.91
CA ILE A 79 -1.26 -5.22 -5.46
C ILE A 79 -2.36 -4.97 -4.41
N ASP A 80 -2.19 -3.95 -3.56
CA ASP A 80 -3.33 -3.45 -2.78
C ASP A 80 -4.39 -2.84 -3.70
N GLY A 81 -5.64 -3.24 -3.52
CA GLY A 81 -6.73 -2.89 -4.43
C GLY A 81 -6.94 -3.90 -5.56
N THR A 82 -6.68 -5.20 -5.33
CA THR A 82 -6.85 -6.29 -6.30
C THR A 82 -8.24 -6.30 -6.95
N THR A 83 -9.29 -5.97 -6.18
CA THR A 83 -10.65 -5.84 -6.73
C THR A 83 -10.72 -4.72 -7.78
N ASN A 84 -10.15 -3.55 -7.51
CA ASN A 84 -10.07 -2.45 -8.46
C ASN A 84 -9.31 -2.88 -9.72
N PHE A 85 -8.16 -3.53 -9.53
CA PHE A 85 -7.35 -4.05 -10.63
C PHE A 85 -8.17 -4.96 -11.54
N LEU A 86 -8.90 -5.94 -10.98
CA LEU A 86 -9.70 -6.91 -11.72
C LEU A 86 -10.90 -6.27 -12.47
N HIS A 87 -11.38 -5.14 -11.98
CA HIS A 87 -12.49 -4.41 -12.62
C HIS A 87 -12.01 -3.27 -13.53
N GLY A 88 -10.72 -3.16 -13.82
CA GLY A 88 -10.18 -2.12 -14.69
C GLY A 88 -10.25 -0.71 -14.07
N ILE A 89 -10.36 -0.61 -12.74
CA ILE A 89 -10.34 0.66 -12.02
C ILE A 89 -8.89 1.04 -11.71
N PRO A 90 -8.35 2.15 -12.25
CA PRO A 90 -6.94 2.51 -12.11
C PRO A 90 -6.63 3.13 -10.73
N HIS A 91 -6.89 2.37 -9.65
CA HIS A 91 -6.68 2.78 -8.28
C HIS A 91 -6.24 1.57 -7.44
N PHE A 92 -4.96 1.29 -7.48
CA PHE A 92 -4.28 0.20 -6.79
C PHE A 92 -2.79 0.53 -6.64
N ALA A 93 -2.09 -0.15 -5.74
CA ALA A 93 -0.70 0.13 -5.45
C ALA A 93 0.15 -1.10 -5.17
N ILE A 94 1.46 -0.99 -5.41
CA ILE A 94 2.49 -1.91 -4.91
C ILE A 94 2.99 -1.37 -3.58
N CYS A 95 2.99 -2.20 -2.53
CA CYS A 95 3.42 -1.81 -1.19
C CYS A 95 4.63 -2.61 -0.74
N ILE A 96 5.65 -1.92 -0.22
CA ILE A 96 6.87 -2.53 0.30
C ILE A 96 7.28 -1.82 1.59
N ALA A 97 7.44 -2.57 2.70
CA ALA A 97 8.03 -2.03 3.92
C ALA A 97 9.30 -2.79 4.31
N HIS A 98 10.22 -2.09 4.96
CA HIS A 98 11.36 -2.68 5.65
C HIS A 98 11.14 -2.58 7.16
N MET A 99 11.09 -3.72 7.81
CA MET A 99 11.01 -3.85 9.25
C MET A 99 12.34 -4.38 9.81
N SER A 100 12.86 -3.77 10.87
CA SER A 100 14.05 -4.20 11.60
C SER A 100 13.76 -4.19 13.09
N ASN A 101 14.08 -5.29 13.79
CA ASN A 101 13.82 -5.43 15.22
C ASN A 101 12.36 -5.12 15.61
N ASN A 102 11.41 -5.58 14.80
CA ASN A 102 9.97 -5.36 14.96
C ASN A 102 9.51 -3.89 14.84
N GLU A 103 10.34 -3.04 14.26
CA GLU A 103 10.05 -1.63 13.98
C GLU A 103 10.14 -1.35 12.48
N ILE A 104 9.19 -0.58 11.92
CA ILE A 104 9.24 -0.17 10.52
C ILE A 104 10.32 0.90 10.35
N ILE A 105 11.23 0.68 9.44
CA ILE A 105 12.34 1.59 9.15
C ILE A 105 12.07 2.43 7.91
N SER A 106 11.39 1.86 6.93
CA SER A 106 11.01 2.57 5.71
C SER A 106 9.83 1.91 5.03
N GLY A 107 9.05 2.69 4.31
CA GLY A 107 7.89 2.25 3.55
C GLY A 107 7.86 2.89 2.16
N LEU A 108 7.26 2.17 1.22
CA LEU A 108 7.03 2.60 -0.15
C LEU A 108 5.67 2.13 -0.62
N ILE A 109 4.89 3.05 -1.18
CA ILE A 109 3.63 2.79 -1.87
C ILE A 109 3.79 3.36 -3.27
N PHE A 110 3.54 2.57 -4.29
CA PHE A 110 3.68 3.00 -5.68
C PHE A 110 2.39 2.75 -6.45
N ASP A 111 1.72 3.83 -6.86
CA ASP A 111 0.65 3.80 -7.86
C ASP A 111 1.28 3.77 -9.25
N PRO A 112 1.28 2.63 -9.94
CA PRO A 112 1.98 2.51 -11.22
C PRO A 112 1.25 3.18 -12.39
N ILE A 113 -0.05 3.49 -12.22
CA ILE A 113 -0.85 4.12 -13.28
C ILE A 113 -0.67 5.63 -13.27
N LYS A 114 -0.61 6.23 -12.07
CA LYS A 114 -0.38 7.67 -11.92
C LYS A 114 1.10 8.05 -11.86
N ASP A 115 2.00 7.04 -11.82
CA ASP A 115 3.44 7.23 -11.60
C ASP A 115 3.72 8.02 -10.31
N GLU A 116 2.97 7.70 -9.25
CA GLU A 116 3.08 8.31 -7.94
C GLU A 116 3.73 7.36 -6.95
N MET A 117 4.96 7.70 -6.55
CA MET A 117 5.73 6.93 -5.58
C MET A 117 5.80 7.68 -4.25
N PHE A 118 5.04 7.19 -3.27
CA PHE A 118 5.11 7.63 -1.89
C PHE A 118 6.20 6.84 -1.17
N PHE A 119 7.10 7.54 -0.52
CA PHE A 119 8.23 6.93 0.18
C PHE A 119 8.46 7.62 1.52
N SER A 120 8.73 6.84 2.55
CA SER A 120 9.11 7.35 3.86
C SER A 120 10.26 6.54 4.45
N GLU A 121 11.08 7.21 5.26
CA GLU A 121 12.12 6.60 6.07
C GLU A 121 12.11 7.22 7.46
N LYS A 122 12.28 6.39 8.49
CA LYS A 122 12.28 6.79 9.90
C LYS A 122 13.19 7.98 10.11
N ASN A 123 12.68 9.04 10.75
CA ASN A 123 13.36 10.31 11.03
C ASN A 123 13.80 11.13 9.80
N LYS A 124 13.43 10.74 8.57
CA LYS A 124 13.77 11.50 7.36
C LYS A 124 12.57 12.18 6.70
N GLY A 125 11.36 11.79 7.10
CA GLY A 125 10.11 12.31 6.56
C GLY A 125 9.56 11.50 5.41
N ALA A 126 8.42 11.96 4.87
CA ALA A 126 7.69 11.33 3.79
C ALA A 126 7.71 12.20 2.52
N TYR A 127 7.72 11.54 1.37
CA TYR A 127 7.86 12.16 0.06
C TYR A 127 6.93 11.52 -0.96
N LEU A 128 6.36 12.33 -1.85
CA LEU A 128 5.75 11.90 -3.10
C LEU A 128 6.72 12.22 -4.24
N ASN A 129 7.21 11.18 -4.90
CA ASN A 129 8.31 11.31 -5.85
C ASN A 129 9.50 12.01 -5.15
N ASN A 130 9.84 13.24 -5.50
CA ASN A 130 10.92 14.00 -4.87
C ASN A 130 10.41 15.18 -4.01
N GLN A 131 9.10 15.29 -3.78
CA GLN A 131 8.49 16.39 -3.05
C GLN A 131 8.09 15.95 -1.64
N ARG A 132 8.52 16.70 -0.63
CA ARG A 132 8.18 16.41 0.76
C ARG A 132 6.68 16.57 1.00
N LEU A 133 6.07 15.55 1.60
CA LEU A 133 4.65 15.55 1.93
C LEU A 133 4.30 16.49 3.09
N ARG A 134 3.05 16.93 3.10
CA ARG A 134 2.42 17.64 4.19
C ARG A 134 0.97 17.23 4.27
N VAL A 135 0.48 16.96 5.47
CA VAL A 135 -0.93 16.71 5.73
C VAL A 135 -1.76 17.96 5.52
N SER A 136 -3.06 17.77 5.39
CA SER A 136 -4.06 18.86 5.37
C SER A 136 -3.95 19.72 6.62
N LYS A 137 -4.32 21.00 6.46
CA LYS A 137 -4.40 21.98 7.57
C LYS A 137 -5.85 22.41 7.84
N LYS A 138 -6.83 21.67 7.35
CA LYS A 138 -8.24 21.98 7.58
C LYS A 138 -8.61 21.80 9.05
N ASN A 139 -9.44 22.69 9.55
CA ASN A 139 -9.86 22.75 10.95
C ASN A 139 -11.37 22.51 11.14
N SER A 140 -12.13 22.38 10.05
CA SER A 140 -13.56 22.08 10.06
C SER A 140 -13.84 20.76 9.36
N THR A 141 -14.63 19.90 9.97
CA THR A 141 -15.04 18.62 9.38
C THR A 141 -15.90 18.77 8.13
N GLU A 142 -16.61 19.89 7.98
CA GLU A 142 -17.42 20.22 6.80
C GLU A 142 -16.58 20.34 5.52
N ASP A 143 -15.32 20.82 5.66
CA ASP A 143 -14.37 20.96 4.56
C ASP A 143 -13.52 19.72 4.33
N CYS A 144 -13.61 18.75 5.24
CA CYS A 144 -12.78 17.55 5.19
C CYS A 144 -13.35 16.52 4.21
N LEU A 145 -12.44 15.72 3.62
CA LEU A 145 -12.74 14.57 2.80
C LEU A 145 -12.11 13.33 3.42
N PHE A 146 -12.93 12.33 3.71
CA PHE A 146 -12.49 11.10 4.35
C PHE A 146 -12.62 9.90 3.37
N SER A 147 -11.86 8.84 3.63
CA SER A 147 -12.08 7.56 2.99
C SER A 147 -12.33 6.45 4.02
N SER A 148 -13.07 5.43 3.60
CA SER A 148 -13.34 4.25 4.42
C SER A 148 -13.67 3.06 3.52
N ASN A 149 -13.34 1.85 3.99
CA ASN A 149 -13.87 0.61 3.43
C ASN A 149 -14.99 0.01 4.29
N HIS A 150 -15.49 0.75 5.28
CA HIS A 150 -16.51 0.27 6.19
C HIS A 150 -17.91 0.46 5.62
N GLU A 151 -18.57 -0.65 5.29
CA GLU A 151 -19.99 -0.67 4.98
C GLU A 151 -20.80 -0.43 6.28
N GLY A 152 -21.61 0.62 6.29
CA GLY A 152 -22.55 0.91 7.39
C GLY A 152 -22.07 1.90 8.45
N ALA A 153 -20.94 2.56 8.26
CA ALA A 153 -20.59 3.70 9.10
C ALA A 153 -21.62 4.82 8.92
N LYS A 154 -22.34 5.18 9.98
CA LYS A 154 -23.27 6.33 10.00
C LYS A 154 -22.50 7.65 10.01
N PHE A 155 -21.78 7.92 8.94
CA PHE A 155 -21.08 9.20 8.72
C PHE A 155 -21.89 10.08 7.77
N SER A 156 -23.21 10.21 8.05
CA SER A 156 -24.14 10.96 7.19
C SER A 156 -23.72 12.41 6.95
N ASP A 157 -22.93 12.97 7.86
CA ASP A 157 -22.55 14.38 7.85
C ASP A 157 -21.11 14.61 7.36
N LEU A 158 -20.41 13.56 6.93
CA LEU A 158 -19.04 13.65 6.42
C LEU A 158 -18.97 13.41 4.90
N ASN A 159 -18.09 14.14 4.23
CA ASN A 159 -17.77 13.85 2.83
C ASN A 159 -16.92 12.58 2.76
N MET A 160 -17.51 11.47 2.32
CA MET A 160 -16.86 10.16 2.33
C MET A 160 -16.55 9.65 0.91
N ARG A 161 -15.49 8.85 0.83
CA ARG A 161 -15.16 8.03 -0.36
C ARG A 161 -14.93 6.59 0.08
N CYS A 162 -15.17 5.65 -0.84
CA CYS A 162 -14.83 4.25 -0.70
C CYS A 162 -13.97 3.89 -1.93
N SER A 163 -12.66 3.97 -1.79
CA SER A 163 -11.73 3.88 -2.93
C SER A 163 -11.37 2.45 -3.30
N GLY A 164 -11.36 1.54 -2.31
CA GLY A 164 -11.00 0.13 -2.49
C GLY A 164 -9.50 -0.15 -2.52
N CYS A 165 -8.64 0.80 -2.09
CA CYS A 165 -7.20 0.64 -1.94
C CYS A 165 -6.75 1.35 -0.67
N ALA A 166 -6.48 0.59 0.39
CA ALA A 166 -6.17 1.12 1.72
C ALA A 166 -4.84 1.88 1.72
N ALA A 167 -3.85 1.35 1.03
CA ALA A 167 -2.53 1.95 0.91
C ALA A 167 -2.58 3.34 0.27
N LEU A 168 -3.31 3.50 -0.84
CA LEU A 168 -3.46 4.81 -1.48
C LEU A 168 -4.28 5.77 -0.63
N ASP A 169 -5.30 5.29 0.10
CA ASP A 169 -6.07 6.13 1.00
C ASP A 169 -5.19 6.74 2.10
N LEU A 170 -4.36 5.92 2.74
CA LEU A 170 -3.41 6.38 3.75
C LEU A 170 -2.34 7.31 3.15
N ALA A 171 -1.80 6.98 1.98
CA ALA A 171 -0.86 7.85 1.26
C ALA A 171 -1.49 9.21 0.91
N TYR A 172 -2.79 9.23 0.59
CA TYR A 172 -3.54 10.45 0.32
C TYR A 172 -3.79 11.27 1.58
N VAL A 173 -3.99 10.64 2.75
CA VAL A 173 -4.00 11.35 4.03
C VAL A 173 -2.64 11.98 4.30
N ALA A 174 -1.55 11.24 4.15
CA ALA A 174 -0.20 11.75 4.34
C ALA A 174 0.17 12.91 3.40
N SER A 175 -0.44 12.96 2.21
CA SER A 175 -0.24 14.03 1.22
C SER A 175 -1.24 15.18 1.31
N GLY A 176 -2.19 15.12 2.25
CA GLY A 176 -3.23 16.15 2.42
C GLY A 176 -4.33 16.15 1.34
N ARG A 177 -4.40 15.10 0.53
CA ARG A 177 -5.49 14.90 -0.45
C ARG A 177 -6.77 14.41 0.24
N LEU A 178 -6.60 13.57 1.28
CA LEU A 178 -7.64 13.19 2.22
C LEU A 178 -7.29 13.75 3.60
N ASP A 179 -8.30 13.88 4.44
CA ASP A 179 -8.16 14.43 5.80
C ASP A 179 -8.23 13.33 6.86
N GLY A 180 -8.68 12.12 6.49
CA GLY A 180 -8.69 10.95 7.35
C GLY A 180 -9.12 9.68 6.62
N PHE A 181 -8.80 8.52 7.24
CA PHE A 181 -9.12 7.20 6.73
C PHE A 181 -9.60 6.30 7.87
N PHE A 182 -10.66 5.54 7.64
CA PHE A 182 -11.26 4.62 8.62
C PHE A 182 -11.34 3.22 8.04
N HIS A 183 -10.84 2.23 8.79
CA HIS A 183 -10.85 0.85 8.35
C HIS A 183 -11.14 -0.12 9.50
N ASN A 184 -12.03 -1.11 9.27
CA ASN A 184 -12.43 -2.08 10.31
C ASN A 184 -11.47 -3.24 10.50
N LYS A 185 -10.90 -3.72 9.41
CA LYS A 185 -9.93 -4.82 9.38
C LYS A 185 -8.88 -4.52 8.33
N ILE A 186 -7.66 -4.39 8.77
CA ILE A 186 -6.53 -4.13 7.90
C ILE A 186 -5.46 -5.18 8.17
N ASN A 187 -4.82 -5.69 7.13
CA ASN A 187 -3.75 -6.66 7.28
C ASN A 187 -2.41 -5.95 7.51
N ILE A 188 -1.43 -6.71 8.01
CA ILE A 188 -0.10 -6.16 8.32
C ILE A 188 0.61 -5.63 7.08
N TRP A 189 0.41 -6.25 5.92
CA TRP A 189 1.03 -5.83 4.65
C TRP A 189 0.39 -4.58 4.06
N ASP A 190 -0.89 -4.32 4.37
CA ASP A 190 -1.60 -3.11 3.91
C ASP A 190 -1.13 -1.86 4.67
N VAL A 191 -0.76 -1.99 5.97
CA VAL A 191 -0.48 -0.84 6.86
C VAL A 191 1.01 -0.59 7.07
N ARG A 192 1.84 -1.64 7.08
CA ARG A 192 3.25 -1.50 7.45
C ARG A 192 4.09 -0.69 6.46
N SER A 193 3.66 -0.59 5.21
CA SER A 193 4.30 0.30 4.23
C SER A 193 4.09 1.79 4.56
N GLU A 194 3.15 2.11 5.44
CA GLU A 194 2.66 3.45 5.72
C GLU A 194 2.90 3.94 7.15
N GLU A 195 3.28 3.05 8.06
CA GLU A 195 3.41 3.35 9.49
C GLU A 195 4.22 4.63 9.76
N HIS A 196 5.20 4.95 8.94
CA HIS A 196 5.98 6.18 9.05
C HIS A 196 5.46 7.37 8.24
N THR A 197 4.55 7.16 7.30
CA THR A 197 3.92 8.29 6.61
C THR A 197 2.87 8.96 7.48
N SER A 198 2.20 8.19 8.34
CA SER A 198 1.15 8.67 9.26
C SER A 198 1.67 9.15 10.62
N GLU A 199 2.71 8.53 11.20
CA GLU A 199 3.26 8.91 12.51
C GLU A 199 3.87 10.33 12.57
N LEU A 200 4.27 10.87 11.43
CA LEU A 200 4.95 12.18 11.41
C LEU A 200 4.02 13.38 11.60
N GLN A 201 2.71 13.23 11.66
CA GLN A 201 1.87 14.43 11.53
C GLN A 201 0.51 14.42 12.23
N SER A 202 0.08 13.50 13.06
CA SER A 202 -1.24 13.65 13.64
C SER A 202 -1.44 13.18 15.08
N PRO A 203 -2.06 14.00 15.93
CA PRO A 203 -2.79 13.59 17.13
C PRO A 203 -4.30 13.50 16.85
N MET A 204 -4.77 12.82 15.83
CA MET A 204 -6.19 12.49 15.69
C MET A 204 -6.38 11.00 15.47
N TYR A 205 -6.24 10.26 16.57
CA TYR A 205 -6.97 9.02 16.76
C TYR A 205 -8.32 9.38 17.38
N LEU A 206 -9.40 9.18 16.66
CA LEU A 206 -10.75 9.10 17.18
C LEU A 206 -11.19 7.64 17.20
#